data_fe6c8b368204f97bb705f7817ba28dd6
#
_entry.id   fe6c8b368204f97bb705f7817ba28dd6
#
_cell.length_a   1.000
_cell.length_b   1.000
_cell.length_c   1.000
_cell.angle_alpha   90.00
_cell.angle_beta   90.00
_cell.angle_gamma   90.00
#
_symmetry.space_group_name_H-M   'P 1'
#
loop_
_entity.id
_entity.type
_entity.pdbx_description
1 polymer ?
#
loop_
_entity_poly.entity_id
_entity_poly.type
_entity_poly.pdbx_seq_one_letter_code
_entity_poly.pdbx_strand_id
1 'polypeptide(L)'
;MESVRWAFRCGSWSPSCSEWLLAARCVQREEKDRIGQFVFAKDSKSAMAGRLLIRKLITEKMNIPWNEIHLERTPKGKPVLAKPVLHNISQKYNFNISHQGDYVVLAAEPGFQVGVDVMKTSRPVLHWKPVLLQKLVKKLTECVNLTKTVIWLCSISSLARQGSTTTVDFFKIMKRQFTDHEWKVIKSAGSELKQLDMFYRHWTLKESFIKAIGTGVSFNLQRIEFHLSTKQMNVEEVKKDTKLLLDGEQEDNWVFEECMLDSNHHVAVALGMQDKVNQESCSAFSDPNPARFITLNFNDLVTSAIPLTEEDYEYWEHFQKKSESPSRQHTLVRD
;
A
#
# COMPACT_ATOMS: atom_id res chain seq x y z
N MET A 1 5.26 6.97 -23.03
CA MET A 1 4.73 7.38 -21.70
C MET A 1 5.66 6.82 -20.64
N GLU A 2 5.86 7.55 -19.57
CA GLU A 2 6.88 7.34 -18.54
C GLU A 2 6.30 6.58 -17.34
N SER A 3 7.04 5.60 -16.79
CA SER A 3 6.67 4.92 -15.54
C SER A 3 6.56 5.91 -14.38
N VAL A 4 5.57 5.76 -13.53
CA VAL A 4 5.37 6.62 -12.34
C VAL A 4 5.54 5.80 -11.06
N ARG A 5 6.44 6.28 -10.19
CA ARG A 5 6.69 5.74 -8.85
C ARG A 5 6.74 6.90 -7.87
N TRP A 6 5.64 7.15 -7.17
CA TRP A 6 5.56 8.24 -6.20
C TRP A 6 5.35 7.71 -4.79
N ALA A 7 6.04 8.33 -3.84
CA ALA A 7 5.90 8.08 -2.42
C ALA A 7 5.59 9.39 -1.69
N PHE A 8 4.79 9.33 -0.64
CA PHE A 8 4.55 10.44 0.27
C PHE A 8 4.72 9.96 1.71
N ARG A 9 5.56 10.67 2.49
CA ARG A 9 5.85 10.28 3.88
C ARG A 9 4.81 10.84 4.84
N CYS A 10 3.64 10.20 4.89
CA CYS A 10 2.51 10.62 5.73
C CYS A 10 2.79 10.51 7.24
N GLY A 11 3.72 9.66 7.67
CA GLY A 11 4.07 9.49 9.09
C GLY A 11 4.73 10.72 9.70
N SER A 12 5.53 11.46 8.95
CA SER A 12 6.15 12.73 9.38
C SER A 12 5.35 13.97 8.99
N TRP A 13 4.28 13.81 8.22
CA TRP A 13 3.44 14.94 7.83
C TRP A 13 2.51 15.34 8.99
N SER A 14 2.73 16.54 9.49
CA SER A 14 1.87 17.20 10.48
C SER A 14 1.21 18.38 9.79
N PRO A 15 0.03 18.19 9.17
CA PRO A 15 -0.60 19.25 8.39
C PRO A 15 -0.95 20.45 9.28
N SER A 16 -0.68 21.66 8.78
CA SER A 16 -1.28 22.88 9.31
C SER A 16 -2.79 22.91 9.01
N CYS A 17 -3.50 23.82 9.67
CA CYS A 17 -4.92 24.06 9.39
C CYS A 17 -5.15 24.35 7.89
N SER A 18 -4.35 25.27 7.33
CA SER A 18 -4.45 25.65 5.92
C SER A 18 -4.14 24.49 4.96
N GLU A 19 -3.12 23.68 5.25
CA GLU A 19 -2.80 22.50 4.42
C GLU A 19 -3.92 21.47 4.45
N TRP A 20 -4.48 21.17 5.65
CA TRP A 20 -5.55 20.18 5.78
C TRP A 20 -6.83 20.63 5.10
N LEU A 21 -7.21 21.90 5.26
CA LEU A 21 -8.38 22.48 4.61
C LEU A 21 -8.22 22.52 3.09
N LEU A 22 -7.05 22.91 2.60
CA LEU A 22 -6.75 22.86 1.16
C LEU A 22 -6.86 21.42 0.63
N ALA A 23 -6.22 20.45 1.29
CA ALA A 23 -6.30 19.05 0.91
C ALA A 23 -7.75 18.54 0.87
N ALA A 24 -8.55 18.87 1.88
CA ALA A 24 -9.96 18.49 1.97
C ALA A 24 -10.81 19.09 0.85
N ARG A 25 -10.51 20.31 0.42
CA ARG A 25 -11.19 20.99 -0.71
C ARG A 25 -10.81 20.39 -2.07
N CYS A 26 -9.63 19.77 -2.16
CA CYS A 26 -9.10 19.20 -3.41
C CYS A 26 -9.52 17.74 -3.67
N VAL A 27 -10.31 17.14 -2.80
CA VAL A 27 -10.89 15.80 -2.99
C VAL A 27 -12.40 15.87 -3.16
N GLN A 28 -12.99 14.90 -3.85
CA GLN A 28 -14.45 14.83 -4.01
C GLN A 28 -15.16 14.58 -2.67
N ARG A 29 -16.39 15.05 -2.56
CA ARG A 29 -17.15 15.09 -1.30
C ARG A 29 -17.24 13.72 -0.62
N GLU A 30 -17.55 12.67 -1.35
CA GLU A 30 -17.72 11.31 -0.81
C GLU A 30 -16.40 10.77 -0.21
N GLU A 31 -15.25 11.13 -0.80
CA GLU A 31 -13.95 10.76 -0.23
C GLU A 31 -13.59 11.64 0.98
N LYS A 32 -13.92 12.95 0.97
CA LYS A 32 -13.77 13.82 2.13
C LYS A 32 -14.56 13.28 3.31
N ASP A 33 -15.83 12.94 3.12
CA ASP A 33 -16.72 12.43 4.17
C ASP A 33 -16.18 11.11 4.73
N ARG A 34 -15.74 10.19 3.87
CA ARG A 34 -15.12 8.93 4.28
C ARG A 34 -13.82 9.13 5.06
N ILE A 35 -12.96 10.04 4.63
CA ILE A 35 -11.70 10.37 5.32
C ILE A 35 -11.97 10.96 6.70
N GLY A 36 -13.01 11.77 6.84
CA GLY A 36 -13.44 12.32 8.10
C GLY A 36 -13.87 11.27 9.14
N GLN A 37 -14.33 10.10 8.68
CA GLN A 37 -14.80 9.01 9.56
C GLN A 37 -13.67 8.16 10.19
N PHE A 38 -12.43 8.26 9.74
CA PHE A 38 -11.33 7.52 10.35
C PHE A 38 -11.14 7.93 11.82
N VAL A 39 -10.89 6.95 12.66
CA VAL A 39 -10.70 7.15 14.11
C VAL A 39 -9.36 7.84 14.40
N PHE A 40 -8.31 7.47 13.66
CA PHE A 40 -6.94 7.95 13.89
C PHE A 40 -6.49 8.94 12.82
N ALA A 41 -5.72 9.94 13.25
CA ALA A 41 -5.17 10.95 12.36
C ALA A 41 -4.26 10.31 11.29
N LYS A 42 -3.46 9.30 11.66
CA LYS A 42 -2.61 8.54 10.73
C LYS A 42 -3.39 7.97 9.55
N ASP A 43 -4.55 7.38 9.79
CA ASP A 43 -5.38 6.78 8.73
C ASP A 43 -6.00 7.86 7.85
N SER A 44 -6.45 8.97 8.46
CA SER A 44 -6.96 10.14 7.74
C SER A 44 -5.89 10.74 6.82
N LYS A 45 -4.65 10.94 7.33
CA LYS A 45 -3.51 11.46 6.58
C LYS A 45 -3.15 10.57 5.39
N SER A 46 -3.04 9.27 5.63
CA SER A 46 -2.71 8.29 4.58
C SER A 46 -3.78 8.24 3.49
N ALA A 47 -5.05 8.27 3.88
CA ALA A 47 -6.16 8.27 2.93
C ALA A 47 -6.21 9.56 2.11
N MET A 48 -6.00 10.72 2.74
CA MET A 48 -5.96 12.02 2.08
C MET A 48 -4.83 12.08 1.05
N ALA A 49 -3.60 11.78 1.46
CA ALA A 49 -2.45 11.74 0.58
C ALA A 49 -2.66 10.79 -0.61
N GLY A 50 -3.27 9.62 -0.34
CA GLY A 50 -3.60 8.67 -1.39
C GLY A 50 -4.57 9.20 -2.44
N ARG A 51 -5.54 10.01 -2.06
CA ARG A 51 -6.48 10.65 -3.02
C ARG A 51 -5.81 11.72 -3.84
N LEU A 52 -4.98 12.54 -3.20
CA LEU A 52 -4.22 13.59 -3.88
C LEU A 52 -3.23 12.99 -4.89
N LEU A 53 -2.51 11.91 -4.53
CA LEU A 53 -1.59 11.20 -5.44
C LEU A 53 -2.31 10.69 -6.69
N ILE A 54 -3.49 10.07 -6.54
CA ILE A 54 -4.26 9.55 -7.68
C ILE A 54 -4.71 10.70 -8.59
N ARG A 55 -5.24 11.78 -8.03
CA ARG A 55 -5.68 12.95 -8.81
C ARG A 55 -4.52 13.62 -9.51
N LYS A 56 -3.39 13.79 -8.82
CA LYS A 56 -2.15 14.30 -9.43
C LYS A 56 -1.71 13.45 -10.63
N LEU A 57 -1.69 12.11 -10.49
CA LEU A 57 -1.38 11.21 -11.60
C LEU A 57 -2.29 11.45 -12.80
N ILE A 58 -3.60 11.49 -12.55
CA ILE A 58 -4.58 11.62 -13.63
C ILE A 58 -4.45 12.98 -14.31
N THR A 59 -4.26 14.06 -13.54
CA THR A 59 -4.09 15.40 -14.11
C THR A 59 -2.80 15.52 -14.91
N GLU A 60 -1.66 15.11 -14.35
CA GLU A 60 -0.35 15.37 -14.93
C GLU A 60 0.07 14.37 -16.01
N LYS A 61 -0.39 13.14 -15.93
CA LYS A 61 0.04 12.08 -16.86
C LYS A 61 -1.06 11.66 -17.84
N MET A 62 -2.33 11.93 -17.53
CA MET A 62 -3.45 11.62 -18.40
C MET A 62 -4.10 12.90 -18.99
N ASN A 63 -3.59 14.08 -18.61
CA ASN A 63 -4.07 15.41 -19.09
C ASN A 63 -5.57 15.63 -18.84
N ILE A 64 -6.10 15.13 -17.73
CA ILE A 64 -7.49 15.32 -17.34
C ILE A 64 -7.55 16.44 -16.29
N PRO A 65 -8.33 17.50 -16.51
CA PRO A 65 -8.47 18.59 -15.52
C PRO A 65 -8.92 18.06 -14.17
N TRP A 66 -8.35 18.61 -13.09
CA TRP A 66 -8.57 18.14 -11.72
C TRP A 66 -10.06 18.09 -11.34
N ASN A 67 -10.82 19.08 -11.76
CA ASN A 67 -12.26 19.21 -11.48
C ASN A 67 -13.14 18.26 -12.31
N GLU A 68 -12.62 17.67 -13.38
CA GLU A 68 -13.33 16.68 -14.19
C GLU A 68 -13.13 15.23 -13.68
N ILE A 69 -12.17 15.02 -12.80
CA ILE A 69 -11.88 13.69 -12.27
C ILE A 69 -12.98 13.25 -11.31
N HIS A 70 -13.61 12.13 -11.62
CA HIS A 70 -14.49 11.43 -10.71
C HIS A 70 -13.96 10.02 -10.44
N LEU A 71 -13.65 9.74 -9.18
CA LEU A 71 -13.14 8.45 -8.72
C LEU A 71 -14.27 7.64 -8.10
N GLU A 72 -14.35 6.39 -8.49
CA GLU A 72 -15.22 5.40 -7.86
C GLU A 72 -14.40 4.28 -7.23
N ARG A 73 -15.07 3.41 -6.50
CA ARG A 73 -14.47 2.20 -5.94
C ARG A 73 -15.09 0.97 -6.58
N THR A 74 -14.23 0.06 -6.99
CA THR A 74 -14.71 -1.28 -7.37
C THR A 74 -15.38 -1.94 -6.16
N PRO A 75 -16.20 -3.01 -6.35
CA PRO A 75 -16.76 -3.81 -5.24
C PRO A 75 -15.69 -4.31 -4.25
N LYS A 76 -14.44 -4.47 -4.72
CA LYS A 76 -13.29 -4.83 -3.89
C LYS A 76 -12.55 -3.61 -3.31
N GLY A 77 -13.07 -2.36 -3.50
CA GLY A 77 -12.59 -1.11 -2.95
C GLY A 77 -11.37 -0.49 -3.61
N LYS A 78 -10.90 -1.04 -4.73
CA LYS A 78 -9.84 -0.40 -5.52
C LYS A 78 -10.38 0.91 -6.10
N PRO A 79 -9.69 2.05 -5.92
CA PRO A 79 -10.07 3.28 -6.57
C PRO A 79 -9.81 3.19 -8.08
N VAL A 80 -10.76 3.66 -8.86
CA VAL A 80 -10.69 3.69 -10.32
C VAL A 80 -11.22 5.03 -10.83
N LEU A 81 -10.71 5.46 -11.99
CA LEU A 81 -11.26 6.61 -12.69
C LEU A 81 -12.59 6.19 -13.35
N ALA A 82 -13.69 6.78 -12.92
CA ALA A 82 -15.02 6.53 -13.46
C ALA A 82 -15.38 7.54 -14.56
N LYS A 83 -14.96 8.79 -14.40
CA LYS A 83 -15.16 9.87 -15.39
C LYS A 83 -13.93 10.76 -15.46
N PRO A 84 -13.60 11.30 -16.64
CA PRO A 84 -14.22 10.98 -17.94
C PRO A 84 -13.92 9.55 -18.40
N VAL A 85 -14.79 8.99 -19.22
CA VAL A 85 -14.56 7.67 -19.85
C VAL A 85 -13.47 7.81 -20.90
N LEU A 86 -12.37 7.10 -20.73
CA LEU A 86 -11.27 7.12 -21.69
C LEU A 86 -11.54 6.14 -22.82
N HIS A 87 -11.76 6.69 -24.02
CA HIS A 87 -11.96 5.90 -25.24
C HIS A 87 -10.63 5.50 -25.88
N ASN A 88 -9.56 6.23 -25.61
CA ASN A 88 -8.24 5.96 -26.18
C ASN A 88 -7.36 5.19 -25.17
N ILE A 89 -7.03 3.95 -25.50
CA ILE A 89 -6.22 3.06 -24.68
C ILE A 89 -4.79 3.61 -24.48
N SER A 90 -4.26 4.34 -25.47
CA SER A 90 -2.91 4.90 -25.41
C SER A 90 -2.72 5.98 -24.33
N GLN A 91 -3.80 6.56 -23.81
CA GLN A 91 -3.78 7.55 -22.71
C GLN A 91 -4.03 6.92 -21.33
N LYS A 92 -4.24 5.61 -21.27
CA LYS A 92 -4.65 4.95 -20.06
C LYS A 92 -3.45 4.46 -19.27
N TYR A 93 -3.24 5.07 -18.10
CA TYR A 93 -2.40 4.48 -17.07
C TYR A 93 -3.19 3.49 -16.21
N ASN A 94 -2.66 2.30 -16.05
CA ASN A 94 -3.06 1.46 -14.93
C ASN A 94 -2.28 1.89 -13.70
N PHE A 95 -2.94 2.02 -12.59
CA PHE A 95 -2.30 2.45 -11.34
C PHE A 95 -2.77 1.64 -10.15
N ASN A 96 -1.94 1.61 -9.15
CA ASN A 96 -2.26 1.04 -7.86
C ASN A 96 -1.66 1.89 -6.74
N ILE A 97 -2.26 1.82 -5.56
CA ILE A 97 -1.84 2.58 -4.38
C ILE A 97 -1.80 1.70 -3.16
N SER A 98 -0.82 1.92 -2.31
CA SER A 98 -0.69 1.26 -1.01
C SER A 98 -0.27 2.23 0.07
N HIS A 99 -0.62 1.94 1.31
CA HIS A 99 -0.12 2.67 2.47
C HIS A 99 0.09 1.73 3.66
N GLN A 100 1.24 1.84 4.29
CA GLN A 100 1.57 1.15 5.52
C GLN A 100 2.83 1.78 6.14
N GLY A 101 2.97 1.66 7.46
CA GLY A 101 4.08 2.34 8.14
C GLY A 101 3.92 3.85 8.06
N ASP A 102 4.94 4.50 7.50
CA ASP A 102 5.01 5.95 7.40
C ASP A 102 4.78 6.47 5.98
N TYR A 103 4.47 5.58 5.02
CA TYR A 103 4.36 5.95 3.61
C TYR A 103 3.03 5.60 2.97
N VAL A 104 2.66 6.42 2.01
CA VAL A 104 1.72 6.12 0.93
C VAL A 104 2.51 6.06 -0.35
N VAL A 105 2.30 5.02 -1.16
CA VAL A 105 3.00 4.81 -2.43
C VAL A 105 2.02 4.61 -3.56
N LEU A 106 2.33 5.16 -4.72
CA LEU A 106 1.59 5.00 -5.97
C LEU A 106 2.55 4.49 -7.04
N ALA A 107 2.15 3.45 -7.75
CA ALA A 107 2.80 3.00 -8.98
C ALA A 107 1.80 3.06 -10.14
N ALA A 108 2.28 3.53 -11.29
CA ALA A 108 1.46 3.57 -12.51
C ALA A 108 2.31 3.28 -13.75
N GLU A 109 1.71 2.51 -14.67
CA GLU A 109 2.29 2.12 -15.95
C GLU A 109 1.25 2.17 -17.06
N PRO A 110 1.64 2.61 -18.25
CA PRO A 110 0.81 2.42 -19.43
C PRO A 110 0.90 0.98 -19.93
N GLY A 111 -0.24 0.38 -20.22
CA GLY A 111 -0.30 -0.93 -20.90
C GLY A 111 -0.03 -2.17 -20.03
N PHE A 112 0.34 -2.02 -18.75
CA PHE A 112 0.57 -3.15 -17.84
C PHE A 112 -0.50 -3.25 -16.76
N GLN A 113 -0.72 -4.45 -16.26
CA GLN A 113 -1.37 -4.61 -14.94
C GLN A 113 -0.40 -4.15 -13.86
N VAL A 114 -0.89 -3.35 -12.91
CA VAL A 114 -0.04 -2.76 -11.87
C VAL A 114 -0.59 -3.08 -10.49
N GLY A 115 0.29 -3.57 -9.64
CA GLY A 115 0.05 -3.66 -8.21
C GLY A 115 1.24 -3.12 -7.44
N VAL A 116 1.01 -2.39 -6.36
CA VAL A 116 2.07 -1.91 -5.47
C VAL A 116 1.74 -2.21 -4.03
N ASP A 117 2.75 -2.61 -3.28
CA ASP A 117 2.65 -2.73 -1.84
C ASP A 117 3.83 -2.13 -1.11
N VAL A 118 3.58 -1.61 0.10
CA VAL A 118 4.59 -1.10 1.01
C VAL A 118 4.40 -1.71 2.39
N MET A 119 5.49 -2.16 3.02
CA MET A 119 5.48 -2.74 4.36
C MET A 119 6.65 -2.22 5.18
N LYS A 120 6.35 -1.80 6.41
CA LYS A 120 7.37 -1.42 7.41
C LYS A 120 7.83 -2.66 8.16
N THR A 121 9.12 -2.93 8.14
CA THR A 121 9.73 -3.93 9.01
C THR A 121 9.61 -3.46 10.46
N SER A 122 8.84 -4.17 11.24
CA SER A 122 8.63 -3.88 12.66
C SER A 122 8.39 -5.16 13.43
N ARG A 123 8.80 -5.19 14.71
CA ARG A 123 8.40 -6.29 15.59
C ARG A 123 6.87 -6.31 15.67
N PRO A 124 6.24 -7.49 15.56
CA PRO A 124 4.80 -7.60 15.77
C PRO A 124 4.47 -7.18 17.22
N VAL A 125 3.79 -6.05 17.38
CA VAL A 125 3.36 -5.55 18.69
C VAL A 125 1.92 -5.96 18.91
N LEU A 126 1.68 -6.81 19.90
CA LEU A 126 0.40 -7.46 20.17
C LEU A 126 -0.20 -7.05 21.53
N HIS A 127 -0.30 -5.74 21.77
CA HIS A 127 -0.99 -5.20 22.94
C HIS A 127 -2.31 -4.54 22.55
N TRP A 128 -3.33 -5.37 22.21
CA TRP A 128 -4.69 -4.88 22.03
C TRP A 128 -5.62 -5.51 23.05
N LYS A 129 -6.36 -4.71 23.81
CA LYS A 129 -7.44 -5.24 24.65
C LYS A 129 -8.49 -5.89 23.73
N PRO A 130 -8.93 -7.13 24.00
CA PRO A 130 -9.87 -7.87 23.14
C PRO A 130 -11.15 -7.10 22.79
N VAL A 131 -11.64 -6.26 23.72
CA VAL A 131 -12.86 -5.45 23.57
C VAL A 131 -12.70 -4.32 22.53
N LEU A 132 -11.53 -3.68 22.49
CA LEU A 132 -11.25 -2.63 21.48
C LEU A 132 -11.13 -3.23 20.09
N LEU A 133 -10.51 -4.40 20.00
CA LEU A 133 -10.32 -5.15 18.77
C LEU A 133 -11.66 -5.61 18.18
N GLN A 134 -12.60 -6.12 19.00
CA GLN A 134 -13.94 -6.50 18.54
C GLN A 134 -14.74 -5.29 18.03
N LYS A 135 -14.68 -4.16 18.73
CA LYS A 135 -15.30 -2.92 18.27
C LYS A 135 -14.67 -2.39 16.97
N LEU A 136 -13.34 -2.50 16.84
CA LEU A 136 -12.61 -2.09 15.63
C LEU A 136 -12.92 -3.01 14.46
N VAL A 137 -12.89 -4.33 14.66
CA VAL A 137 -13.24 -5.34 13.64
C VAL A 137 -14.69 -5.15 13.19
N LYS A 138 -15.66 -4.94 14.11
CA LYS A 138 -17.06 -4.69 13.74
C LYS A 138 -17.20 -3.39 12.93
N LYS A 139 -16.53 -2.31 13.33
CA LYS A 139 -16.58 -1.03 12.62
C LYS A 139 -15.82 -1.05 11.29
N LEU A 140 -14.78 -1.90 11.17
CA LEU A 140 -13.99 -2.09 9.95
C LEU A 140 -14.66 -3.02 8.94
N THR A 141 -15.47 -3.99 9.40
CA THR A 141 -16.32 -4.81 8.52
C THR A 141 -17.50 -4.02 7.95
N GLU A 142 -17.93 -2.98 8.65
CA GLU A 142 -18.96 -2.05 8.15
C GLU A 142 -18.38 -0.99 7.18
N CYS A 143 -17.07 -0.67 7.29
CA CYS A 143 -16.34 0.22 6.38
C CYS A 143 -15.57 -0.61 5.35
N VAL A 144 -16.24 -1.07 4.33
CA VAL A 144 -15.76 -1.91 3.22
C VAL A 144 -14.33 -1.60 2.76
N ASN A 145 -13.49 -2.65 2.72
CA ASN A 145 -12.17 -2.78 2.06
C ASN A 145 -10.90 -2.39 2.81
N LEU A 146 -10.70 -3.04 3.94
CA LEU A 146 -9.40 -3.08 4.62
C LEU A 146 -8.85 -4.51 4.62
N THR A 147 -8.63 -5.08 3.44
CA THR A 147 -8.27 -6.48 3.26
C THR A 147 -6.99 -6.89 3.99
N LYS A 148 -5.95 -6.06 3.95
CA LYS A 148 -4.71 -6.30 4.70
C LYS A 148 -4.91 -6.14 6.21
N THR A 149 -5.56 -5.06 6.61
CA THR A 149 -5.78 -4.73 8.00
C THR A 149 -6.68 -5.77 8.66
N VAL A 150 -7.68 -6.34 7.94
CA VAL A 150 -8.58 -7.36 8.48
C VAL A 150 -7.88 -8.71 8.63
N ILE A 151 -7.12 -9.18 7.64
CA ILE A 151 -6.34 -10.43 7.78
C ILE A 151 -5.29 -10.27 8.88
N TRP A 152 -4.58 -9.17 8.87
CA TRP A 152 -3.57 -8.83 9.87
C TRP A 152 -4.20 -8.71 11.26
N LEU A 153 -5.35 -8.03 11.41
CA LEU A 153 -6.12 -7.91 12.65
C LEU A 153 -6.75 -9.25 13.09
N CYS A 154 -7.25 -10.06 12.18
CA CYS A 154 -7.77 -11.39 12.52
C CYS A 154 -6.66 -12.32 13.00
N SER A 155 -5.50 -12.30 12.37
CA SER A 155 -4.32 -13.06 12.81
C SER A 155 -3.81 -12.58 14.17
N ILE A 156 -3.77 -11.26 14.38
CA ILE A 156 -3.41 -10.63 15.66
C ILE A 156 -4.45 -10.89 16.76
N SER A 157 -5.75 -10.89 16.44
CA SER A 157 -6.80 -11.15 17.44
C SER A 157 -6.74 -12.56 18.01
N SER A 158 -6.25 -13.50 17.22
CA SER A 158 -5.97 -14.87 17.65
C SER A 158 -4.79 -14.94 18.63
N LEU A 159 -3.73 -14.14 18.43
CA LEU A 159 -2.56 -14.04 19.32
C LEU A 159 -2.86 -13.31 20.64
N ALA A 160 -3.59 -12.20 20.56
CA ALA A 160 -3.93 -11.42 21.76
C ALA A 160 -4.71 -12.22 22.81
N ARG A 161 -5.36 -13.32 22.40
CA ARG A 161 -6.02 -14.26 23.31
C ARG A 161 -5.05 -15.20 24.05
N GLN A 162 -3.82 -15.36 23.57
CA GLN A 162 -2.83 -16.32 24.13
C GLN A 162 -1.75 -15.67 25.00
N GLY A 163 -1.72 -14.33 25.14
CA GLY A 163 -0.84 -13.61 26.10
C GLY A 163 0.65 -13.60 25.79
N SER A 164 1.12 -14.23 24.72
CA SER A 164 2.53 -14.27 24.31
C SER A 164 2.70 -13.82 22.86
N THR A 165 3.78 -13.09 22.56
CA THR A 165 3.99 -12.45 21.25
C THR A 165 5.44 -12.50 20.82
N THR A 166 5.95 -13.71 20.73
CA THR A 166 7.26 -13.92 20.12
C THR A 166 7.13 -13.93 18.59
N THR A 167 8.21 -13.62 17.89
CA THR A 167 8.27 -13.76 16.42
C THR A 167 7.96 -15.19 15.97
N VAL A 168 8.29 -16.18 16.79
CA VAL A 168 7.97 -17.59 16.54
C VAL A 168 6.46 -17.82 16.52
N ASP A 169 5.71 -17.23 17.45
CA ASP A 169 4.24 -17.37 17.49
C ASP A 169 3.59 -16.63 16.33
N PHE A 170 4.11 -15.46 15.99
CA PHE A 170 3.68 -14.72 14.79
C PHE A 170 3.87 -15.58 13.53
N PHE A 171 5.03 -16.21 13.34
CA PHE A 171 5.28 -17.08 12.18
C PHE A 171 4.39 -18.33 12.15
N LYS A 172 4.05 -18.91 13.32
CA LYS A 172 3.09 -20.03 13.38
C LYS A 172 1.72 -19.62 12.83
N ILE A 173 1.23 -18.43 13.18
CA ILE A 173 -0.06 -17.92 12.70
C ILE A 173 -0.02 -17.63 11.21
N MET A 174 1.07 -17.04 10.73
CA MET A 174 1.25 -16.71 9.34
C MET A 174 1.64 -17.90 8.46
N LYS A 175 1.72 -19.12 9.04
CA LYS A 175 2.24 -20.33 8.35
C LYS A 175 1.58 -20.58 7.00
N ARG A 176 0.27 -20.38 6.89
CA ARG A 176 -0.50 -20.64 5.65
C ARG A 176 -0.34 -19.57 4.57
N GLN A 177 0.41 -18.49 4.84
CA GLN A 177 0.56 -17.39 3.90
C GLN A 177 1.74 -17.59 2.94
N PHE A 178 2.67 -18.49 3.28
CA PHE A 178 3.89 -18.76 2.52
C PHE A 178 4.08 -20.25 2.27
N THR A 179 4.77 -20.58 1.18
CA THR A 179 5.16 -21.94 0.86
C THR A 179 6.27 -22.44 1.81
N ASP A 180 6.54 -23.74 1.81
CA ASP A 180 7.62 -24.29 2.63
C ASP A 180 8.99 -23.78 2.18
N HIS A 181 9.17 -23.52 0.88
CA HIS A 181 10.39 -22.90 0.35
C HIS A 181 10.59 -21.49 0.89
N GLU A 182 9.58 -20.63 0.80
CA GLU A 182 9.63 -19.25 1.31
C GLU A 182 9.89 -19.23 2.83
N TRP A 183 9.22 -20.12 3.59
CA TRP A 183 9.49 -20.24 5.03
C TRP A 183 10.93 -20.68 5.33
N LYS A 184 11.51 -21.55 4.52
CA LYS A 184 12.92 -21.95 4.66
C LYS A 184 13.83 -20.74 4.46
N VAL A 185 13.58 -19.93 3.44
CA VAL A 185 14.33 -18.69 3.16
C VAL A 185 14.18 -17.68 4.31
N ILE A 186 12.95 -17.41 4.74
CA ILE A 186 12.66 -16.47 5.84
C ILE A 186 13.39 -16.88 7.11
N LYS A 187 13.28 -18.14 7.53
CA LYS A 187 13.89 -18.63 8.78
C LYS A 187 15.40 -18.73 8.72
N SER A 188 15.99 -18.90 7.54
CA SER A 188 17.44 -18.95 7.34
C SER A 188 18.11 -17.57 7.31
N ALA A 189 17.35 -16.46 7.37
CA ALA A 189 17.89 -15.11 7.25
C ALA A 189 18.78 -14.66 8.45
N GLY A 190 18.92 -15.50 9.47
CA GLY A 190 19.80 -15.28 10.63
C GLY A 190 19.05 -14.71 11.84
N SER A 191 19.36 -13.49 12.29
CA SER A 191 18.72 -12.93 13.49
C SER A 191 17.21 -12.71 13.31
N GLU A 192 16.48 -12.66 14.43
CA GLU A 192 15.03 -12.43 14.47
C GLU A 192 14.59 -11.22 13.63
N LEU A 193 15.34 -10.11 13.71
CA LEU A 193 15.06 -8.91 12.92
C LEU A 193 15.26 -9.16 11.42
N LYS A 194 16.27 -9.91 11.03
CA LYS A 194 16.50 -10.28 9.63
C LYS A 194 15.44 -11.26 9.11
N GLN A 195 14.95 -12.15 9.97
CA GLN A 195 13.82 -13.03 9.62
C GLN A 195 12.53 -12.23 9.40
N LEU A 196 12.26 -11.25 10.27
CA LEU A 196 11.12 -10.35 10.09
C LEU A 196 11.26 -9.49 8.83
N ASP A 197 12.46 -8.99 8.55
CA ASP A 197 12.75 -8.23 7.34
C ASP A 197 12.46 -9.06 6.09
N MET A 198 12.98 -10.30 6.03
CA MET A 198 12.72 -11.23 4.94
C MET A 198 11.24 -11.62 4.83
N PHE A 199 10.54 -11.77 5.96
CA PHE A 199 9.10 -11.99 5.99
C PHE A 199 8.34 -10.84 5.32
N TYR A 200 8.62 -9.59 5.71
CA TYR A 200 7.94 -8.42 5.14
C TYR A 200 8.28 -8.22 3.66
N ARG A 201 9.51 -8.54 3.25
CA ARG A 201 9.89 -8.53 1.84
C ARG A 201 9.03 -9.48 1.01
N HIS A 202 8.90 -10.76 1.42
CA HIS A 202 8.02 -11.72 0.74
C HIS A 202 6.55 -11.30 0.78
N TRP A 203 6.09 -10.78 1.92
CA TRP A 203 4.72 -10.31 2.07
C TRP A 203 4.41 -9.19 1.09
N THR A 204 5.30 -8.21 0.96
CA THR A 204 5.15 -7.08 0.04
C THR A 204 5.02 -7.55 -1.42
N LEU A 205 5.80 -8.55 -1.82
CA LEU A 205 5.72 -9.17 -3.15
C LEU A 205 4.36 -9.86 -3.38
N LYS A 206 3.92 -10.71 -2.45
CA LYS A 206 2.63 -11.40 -2.55
C LYS A 206 1.47 -10.41 -2.67
N GLU A 207 1.46 -9.39 -1.82
CA GLU A 207 0.41 -8.37 -1.83
C GLU A 207 0.44 -7.51 -3.10
N SER A 208 1.62 -7.17 -3.61
CA SER A 208 1.72 -6.42 -4.88
C SER A 208 1.10 -7.21 -6.04
N PHE A 209 1.41 -8.52 -6.13
CA PHE A 209 0.83 -9.40 -7.14
C PHE A 209 -0.70 -9.52 -7.02
N ILE A 210 -1.22 -9.80 -5.80
CA ILE A 210 -2.67 -9.91 -5.56
C ILE A 210 -3.40 -8.60 -5.93
N LYS A 211 -2.78 -7.46 -5.64
CA LYS A 211 -3.34 -6.16 -6.01
C LYS A 211 -3.33 -5.93 -7.52
N ALA A 212 -2.30 -6.42 -8.23
CA ALA A 212 -2.23 -6.33 -9.68
C ALA A 212 -3.35 -7.14 -10.33
N ILE A 213 -3.51 -8.42 -9.95
CA ILE A 213 -4.56 -9.28 -10.50
C ILE A 213 -5.97 -8.95 -9.95
N GLY A 214 -6.07 -8.14 -8.90
CA GLY A 214 -7.33 -7.65 -8.36
C GLY A 214 -8.22 -8.71 -7.71
N THR A 215 -7.70 -9.89 -7.36
CA THR A 215 -8.47 -10.98 -6.73
C THR A 215 -8.80 -10.72 -5.27
N GLY A 216 -7.98 -9.92 -4.59
CA GLY A 216 -8.16 -9.62 -3.17
C GLY A 216 -7.88 -10.83 -2.26
N VAL A 217 -8.50 -10.84 -1.08
CA VAL A 217 -8.25 -11.81 0.00
C VAL A 217 -8.67 -13.25 -0.27
N SER A 218 -9.48 -13.48 -1.29
CA SER A 218 -9.93 -14.83 -1.64
C SER A 218 -8.87 -15.68 -2.33
N PHE A 219 -7.74 -15.09 -2.72
CA PHE A 219 -6.66 -15.79 -3.41
C PHE A 219 -5.86 -16.66 -2.43
N ASN A 220 -5.67 -17.93 -2.78
CA ASN A 220 -4.82 -18.82 -1.99
C ASN A 220 -3.34 -18.48 -2.20
N LEU A 221 -2.71 -17.88 -1.18
CA LEU A 221 -1.32 -17.42 -1.22
C LEU A 221 -0.27 -18.54 -1.36
N GLN A 222 -0.64 -19.78 -1.08
CA GLN A 222 0.27 -20.92 -1.28
C GLN A 222 0.41 -21.37 -2.74
N ARG A 223 -0.44 -20.84 -3.63
CA ARG A 223 -0.29 -21.05 -5.07
C ARG A 223 0.84 -20.25 -5.70
N ILE A 224 1.27 -19.17 -5.03
CA ILE A 224 2.35 -18.30 -5.49
C ILE A 224 3.58 -18.48 -4.60
N GLU A 225 4.73 -18.62 -5.23
CA GLU A 225 6.02 -18.75 -4.58
C GLU A 225 7.02 -17.80 -5.21
N PHE A 226 7.71 -17.01 -4.39
CA PHE A 226 8.72 -16.07 -4.84
C PHE A 226 10.12 -16.61 -4.59
N HIS A 227 10.94 -16.62 -5.66
CA HIS A 227 12.36 -16.90 -5.60
C HIS A 227 13.13 -15.59 -5.65
N LEU A 228 13.66 -15.19 -4.51
CA LEU A 228 14.35 -13.93 -4.33
C LEU A 228 15.84 -14.04 -4.64
N SER A 229 16.44 -12.97 -5.12
CA SER A 229 17.88 -12.79 -5.04
C SER A 229 18.34 -12.82 -3.58
N THR A 230 19.43 -13.54 -3.31
CA THR A 230 20.04 -13.60 -1.97
C THR A 230 20.73 -12.28 -1.56
N LYS A 231 20.88 -11.34 -2.49
CA LYS A 231 21.49 -10.04 -2.21
C LYS A 231 20.65 -9.22 -1.25
N GLN A 232 21.33 -8.59 -0.29
CA GLN A 232 20.71 -7.64 0.62
C GLN A 232 20.08 -6.49 -0.17
N MET A 233 18.92 -6.00 0.29
CA MET A 233 18.28 -4.81 -0.27
C MET A 233 18.99 -3.57 0.25
N ASN A 234 19.30 -2.63 -0.65
CA ASN A 234 19.83 -1.32 -0.31
C ASN A 234 18.78 -0.24 -0.60
N VAL A 235 18.79 0.83 0.18
CA VAL A 235 18.05 2.05 -0.17
C VAL A 235 18.60 2.57 -1.48
N GLU A 236 17.78 3.06 -2.38
CA GLU A 236 18.15 3.55 -3.73
C GLU A 236 18.39 2.47 -4.81
N GLU A 237 18.45 1.21 -4.47
CA GLU A 237 18.55 0.12 -5.44
C GLU A 237 17.17 -0.44 -5.78
N VAL A 238 16.89 -0.58 -7.08
CA VAL A 238 15.69 -1.31 -7.55
C VAL A 238 16.13 -2.65 -8.11
N LYS A 239 15.58 -3.76 -7.57
CA LYS A 239 15.85 -5.12 -8.02
C LYS A 239 14.70 -5.62 -8.88
N LYS A 240 15.04 -6.32 -9.97
CA LYS A 240 14.10 -6.93 -10.92
C LYS A 240 14.33 -8.44 -11.11
N ASP A 241 15.20 -9.04 -10.32
CA ASP A 241 15.64 -10.44 -10.47
C ASP A 241 14.79 -11.45 -9.69
N THR A 242 13.69 -11.00 -9.10
CA THR A 242 12.73 -11.85 -8.40
C THR A 242 11.86 -12.61 -9.39
N LYS A 243 11.76 -13.93 -9.19
CA LYS A 243 10.93 -14.82 -10.01
C LYS A 243 9.68 -15.25 -9.27
N LEU A 244 8.59 -15.37 -10.01
CA LEU A 244 7.31 -15.89 -9.54
C LEU A 244 7.09 -17.30 -10.08
N LEU A 245 6.70 -18.21 -9.20
CA LEU A 245 6.10 -19.48 -9.58
C LEU A 245 4.62 -19.45 -9.21
N LEU A 246 3.76 -19.83 -10.14
CA LEU A 246 2.33 -20.01 -9.92
C LEU A 246 2.00 -21.49 -10.09
N ASP A 247 1.45 -22.11 -9.04
CA ASP A 247 1.18 -23.55 -8.99
C ASP A 247 2.40 -24.44 -9.33
N GLY A 248 3.61 -23.95 -9.02
CA GLY A 248 4.89 -24.62 -9.27
C GLY A 248 5.53 -24.31 -10.63
N GLU A 249 4.85 -23.63 -11.54
CA GLU A 249 5.38 -23.26 -12.85
C GLU A 249 5.86 -21.80 -12.86
N GLN A 250 7.02 -21.53 -13.52
CA GLN A 250 7.56 -20.16 -13.60
C GLN A 250 6.70 -19.29 -14.50
N GLU A 251 6.35 -18.11 -14.00
CA GLU A 251 5.54 -17.10 -14.69
C GLU A 251 6.40 -15.96 -15.25
N ASP A 252 6.75 -16.05 -16.52
CA ASP A 252 7.59 -15.05 -17.19
C ASP A 252 6.83 -13.80 -17.65
N ASN A 253 5.49 -13.80 -17.56
CA ASN A 253 4.63 -12.65 -17.90
C ASN A 253 4.58 -11.58 -16.80
N TRP A 254 5.31 -11.79 -15.71
CA TRP A 254 5.36 -10.88 -14.56
C TRP A 254 6.78 -10.44 -14.26
N VAL A 255 6.94 -9.14 -14.00
CA VAL A 255 8.16 -8.54 -13.47
C VAL A 255 7.87 -7.89 -12.12
N PHE A 256 8.78 -8.05 -11.19
CA PHE A 256 8.70 -7.44 -9.86
C PHE A 256 9.84 -6.46 -9.66
N GLU A 257 9.50 -5.23 -9.32
CA GLU A 257 10.45 -4.20 -8.91
C GLU A 257 10.42 -4.11 -7.39
N GLU A 258 11.53 -4.46 -6.75
CA GLU A 258 11.70 -4.36 -5.31
C GLU A 258 12.64 -3.21 -4.97
N CYS A 259 12.29 -2.39 -3.99
CA CYS A 259 13.16 -1.36 -3.45
C CYS A 259 12.85 -1.09 -1.97
N MET A 260 13.72 -0.32 -1.33
CA MET A 260 13.51 0.22 0.01
C MET A 260 13.38 1.74 -0.06
N LEU A 261 12.33 2.31 0.56
CA LEU A 261 12.16 3.76 0.69
C LEU A 261 13.05 4.36 1.77
N ASP A 262 13.32 3.58 2.80
CA ASP A 262 14.27 3.85 3.88
C ASP A 262 14.72 2.51 4.50
N SER A 263 15.49 2.55 5.58
CA SER A 263 16.03 1.34 6.23
C SER A 263 14.99 0.33 6.70
N ASN A 264 13.70 0.68 6.71
CA ASN A 264 12.64 -0.14 7.32
C ASN A 264 11.40 -0.35 6.44
N HIS A 265 11.32 0.26 5.25
CA HIS A 265 10.14 0.14 4.40
C HIS A 265 10.46 -0.54 3.08
N HIS A 266 10.00 -1.78 2.93
CA HIS A 266 10.02 -2.51 1.66
C HIS A 266 8.87 -2.06 0.76
N VAL A 267 9.15 -1.91 -0.52
CA VAL A 267 8.16 -1.70 -1.56
C VAL A 267 8.37 -2.74 -2.65
N ALA A 268 7.27 -3.30 -3.14
CA ALA A 268 7.27 -4.11 -4.34
C ALA A 268 6.21 -3.60 -5.33
N VAL A 269 6.59 -3.54 -6.60
CA VAL A 269 5.69 -3.26 -7.73
C VAL A 269 5.62 -4.51 -8.59
N ALA A 270 4.41 -5.04 -8.78
CA ALA A 270 4.14 -6.13 -9.70
C ALA A 270 3.63 -5.56 -11.02
N LEU A 271 4.27 -5.93 -12.11
CA LEU A 271 3.94 -5.55 -13.48
C LEU A 271 3.59 -6.80 -14.28
N GLY A 272 2.34 -6.91 -14.74
CA GLY A 272 1.85 -8.02 -15.56
C GLY A 272 1.59 -7.58 -16.99
N MET A 273 1.98 -8.39 -17.98
CA MET A 273 1.60 -8.15 -19.36
C MET A 273 0.09 -8.36 -19.54
N GLN A 274 -0.56 -7.48 -20.30
CA GLN A 274 -1.93 -7.69 -20.75
C GLN A 274 -1.90 -8.50 -22.05
N ASP A 275 -2.70 -9.57 -22.14
CA ASP A 275 -2.73 -10.58 -23.22
C ASP A 275 -2.87 -10.07 -24.66
N LYS A 276 -2.89 -8.76 -24.90
CA LYS A 276 -3.13 -8.14 -26.22
C LYS A 276 -2.16 -7.02 -26.58
N VAL A 277 -1.10 -6.80 -25.82
CA VAL A 277 -0.11 -5.78 -26.17
C VAL A 277 0.98 -6.45 -27.01
N ASN A 278 1.14 -5.98 -28.26
CA ASN A 278 2.16 -6.45 -29.19
C ASN A 278 3.53 -6.62 -28.51
N GLN A 279 4.28 -7.64 -28.90
CA GLN A 279 5.65 -7.94 -28.45
C GLN A 279 6.62 -6.74 -28.48
N GLU A 280 6.29 -5.67 -29.18
CA GLU A 280 7.07 -4.42 -29.21
C GLU A 280 7.07 -3.65 -27.87
N SER A 281 6.13 -3.95 -26.93
CA SER A 281 6.10 -3.33 -25.60
C SER A 281 7.02 -4.00 -24.56
N CYS A 282 7.73 -5.06 -24.94
CA CYS A 282 8.67 -5.79 -24.07
C CYS A 282 9.87 -4.95 -23.59
N SER A 283 10.09 -3.74 -24.13
CA SER A 283 11.19 -2.86 -23.74
C SER A 283 11.13 -2.43 -22.25
N ALA A 284 9.93 -2.34 -21.67
CA ALA A 284 9.79 -1.98 -20.25
C ALA A 284 10.33 -3.07 -19.29
N PHE A 285 10.33 -4.35 -19.71
CA PHE A 285 10.92 -5.45 -18.94
C PHE A 285 12.45 -5.44 -19.02
N SER A 286 13.02 -4.95 -20.11
CA SER A 286 14.45 -4.90 -20.38
C SER A 286 15.08 -3.53 -20.10
N ASP A 287 14.33 -2.57 -19.56
CA ASP A 287 14.89 -1.27 -19.21
C ASP A 287 16.00 -1.44 -18.16
N PRO A 288 17.25 -1.09 -18.50
CA PRO A 288 18.36 -1.15 -17.58
C PRO A 288 18.25 -0.13 -16.43
N ASN A 289 17.39 0.89 -16.58
CA ASN A 289 17.14 1.93 -15.57
C ASN A 289 15.70 1.82 -15.03
N PRO A 290 15.42 0.94 -14.06
CA PRO A 290 14.07 0.85 -13.49
C PRO A 290 13.65 2.18 -12.84
N ALA A 291 12.35 2.48 -12.96
CA ALA A 291 11.80 3.67 -12.35
C ALA A 291 11.98 3.65 -10.83
N ARG A 292 12.52 4.73 -10.26
CA ARG A 292 12.71 4.89 -8.82
C ARG A 292 11.56 5.65 -8.20
N PHE A 293 11.27 5.36 -6.93
CA PHE A 293 10.29 6.14 -6.19
C PHE A 293 10.81 7.54 -5.90
N ILE A 294 10.01 8.54 -6.30
CA ILE A 294 10.22 9.95 -5.98
C ILE A 294 9.37 10.27 -4.76
N THR A 295 10.02 10.71 -3.68
CA THR A 295 9.31 11.16 -2.48
C THR A 295 8.84 12.60 -2.68
N LEU A 296 7.53 12.78 -2.67
CA LEU A 296 6.85 14.05 -2.83
C LEU A 296 6.61 14.70 -1.46
N ASN A 297 6.66 16.03 -1.40
CA ASN A 297 6.20 16.84 -0.28
C ASN A 297 4.72 17.26 -0.48
N PHE A 298 4.14 17.99 0.49
CA PHE A 298 2.74 18.40 0.39
C PHE A 298 2.48 19.35 -0.79
N ASN A 299 3.39 20.30 -1.03
CA ASN A 299 3.24 21.24 -2.15
C ASN A 299 3.27 20.50 -3.50
N ASP A 300 4.11 19.45 -3.62
CA ASP A 300 4.12 18.61 -4.81
C ASP A 300 2.78 17.92 -5.03
N LEU A 301 2.11 17.46 -3.95
CA LEU A 301 0.80 16.81 -4.07
C LEU A 301 -0.30 17.74 -4.61
N VAL A 302 -0.22 19.02 -4.26
CA VAL A 302 -1.27 19.99 -4.57
C VAL A 302 -0.90 20.97 -5.69
N THR A 303 0.24 20.82 -6.34
CA THR A 303 0.75 21.71 -7.40
C THR A 303 -0.28 21.93 -8.53
N SER A 304 -0.95 20.86 -8.96
CA SER A 304 -1.97 20.89 -10.02
C SER A 304 -3.40 20.82 -9.46
N ALA A 305 -3.56 20.94 -8.13
CA ALA A 305 -4.85 20.77 -7.48
C ALA A 305 -5.74 22.00 -7.64
N ILE A 306 -7.03 21.76 -7.84
CA ILE A 306 -8.07 22.76 -7.89
C ILE A 306 -9.08 22.45 -6.79
N PRO A 307 -9.43 23.41 -5.92
CA PRO A 307 -10.49 23.25 -4.93
C PRO A 307 -11.83 22.90 -5.60
N LEU A 308 -12.49 21.86 -5.08
CA LEU A 308 -13.77 21.33 -5.57
C LEU A 308 -14.95 21.72 -4.68
N THR A 309 -14.67 22.11 -3.44
CA THR A 309 -15.67 22.45 -2.43
C THR A 309 -15.23 23.69 -1.65
N GLU A 310 -16.19 24.30 -0.96
CA GLU A 310 -15.93 25.39 -0.03
C GLU A 310 -15.13 24.93 1.18
N GLU A 311 -14.56 25.89 1.89
CA GLU A 311 -13.78 25.68 3.09
C GLU A 311 -14.70 25.30 4.26
N ASP A 312 -14.25 24.35 5.08
CA ASP A 312 -15.04 23.74 6.15
C ASP A 312 -14.16 23.60 7.40
N TYR A 313 -14.21 24.59 8.27
CA TYR A 313 -13.40 24.63 9.49
C TYR A 313 -13.75 23.50 10.47
N GLU A 314 -15.00 23.02 10.50
CA GLU A 314 -15.39 21.90 11.36
C GLU A 314 -14.62 20.62 10.99
N TYR A 315 -14.30 20.47 9.70
CA TYR A 315 -13.50 19.34 9.23
C TYR A 315 -12.08 19.36 9.81
N TRP A 316 -11.47 20.55 9.95
CA TRP A 316 -10.18 20.70 10.64
C TRP A 316 -10.32 20.41 12.13
N GLU A 317 -11.32 20.97 12.80
CA GLU A 317 -11.54 20.75 14.22
C GLU A 317 -11.74 19.27 14.57
N HIS A 318 -12.43 18.52 13.71
CA HIS A 318 -12.57 17.08 13.86
C HIS A 318 -11.25 16.36 13.67
N PHE A 319 -10.43 16.79 12.71
CA PHE A 319 -9.14 16.17 12.46
C PHE A 319 -8.16 16.37 13.61
N GLN A 320 -8.00 17.60 14.09
CA GLN A 320 -7.04 17.93 15.16
C GLN A 320 -7.34 17.23 16.50
N LYS A 321 -8.60 16.85 16.74
CA LYS A 321 -9.02 16.08 17.93
C LYS A 321 -8.69 14.59 17.85
N LYS A 322 -8.26 14.10 16.68
CA LYS A 322 -7.93 12.68 16.49
C LYS A 322 -6.58 12.34 17.12
N SER A 323 -6.53 11.23 17.84
CA SER A 323 -5.23 10.65 18.24
C SER A 323 -4.46 10.19 17.01
N GLU A 324 -3.12 10.35 17.01
CA GLU A 324 -2.28 9.94 15.89
C GLU A 324 -2.42 8.44 15.58
N SER A 325 -2.37 7.60 16.64
CA SER A 325 -2.54 6.15 16.57
C SER A 325 -3.02 5.64 17.93
N PRO A 326 -3.43 4.37 18.05
CA PRO A 326 -3.76 3.79 19.33
C PRO A 326 -2.62 3.98 20.33
N SER A 327 -2.94 4.50 21.54
CA SER A 327 -1.96 4.77 22.60
C SER A 327 -1.21 3.49 22.97
N ARG A 328 0.12 3.52 22.95
CA ARG A 328 0.96 2.49 23.59
C ARG A 328 0.82 2.69 25.09
N GLN A 329 0.16 1.78 25.80
CA GLN A 329 0.26 1.76 27.26
C GLN A 329 1.67 1.29 27.61
N HIS A 330 2.53 2.22 28.05
CA HIS A 330 3.74 1.88 28.78
C HIS A 330 3.29 1.24 30.09
N THR A 331 3.43 -0.07 30.20
CA THR A 331 3.45 -0.74 31.50
C THR A 331 4.74 -0.27 32.15
N LEU A 332 4.62 0.70 33.08
CA LEU A 332 5.68 0.96 34.05
C LEU A 332 5.85 -0.36 34.82
N VAL A 333 6.91 -1.09 34.52
CA VAL A 333 7.44 -2.10 35.41
C VAL A 333 7.89 -1.30 36.64
N ARG A 334 7.15 -1.37 37.73
CA ARG A 334 7.64 -0.94 39.04
C ARG A 334 8.64 -2.00 39.46
N ASP A 335 9.86 -1.56 39.67
CA ASP A 335 10.93 -2.31 40.33
C ASP A 335 10.49 -2.81 41.72
#